data_fbd6cfa02965977b2c7d8dd088998958
#
_entry.id   fbd6cfa02965977b2c7d8dd088998958
#
_cell.length_a   1.000
_cell.length_b   1.000
_cell.length_c   1.000
_cell.angle_alpha   90.00
_cell.angle_beta   90.00
_cell.angle_gamma   90.00
#
_symmetry.space_group_name_H-M   'P 1'
#
loop_
_entity.id
_entity.type
_entity.pdbx_description
1 polymer ?
#
loop_
_entity_poly.entity_id
_entity_poly.type
_entity_poly.pdbx_seq_one_letter_code
_entity_poly.pdbx_strand_id
1 'polypeptide(L)'
;MTTHETQQSAMPSVWSPDAARLISFVLQFWFDNRRPPNTADVYHGAGFDDYTARRLYRELQLGFAAVVLDDRLQLNIVKALPFSATPTPHKLMVDGHFIAYLGCPGEAFSVSGLPMLDGIQYQVESYCACCYQPIRLSYFGPELQTPADELPTVAVVGNPHMWEHGVPADRVCDDFHFTLDDAHAERFGQRIGRRQLTMKSEQLAALSRPISQRRMRDPASRVWLDAEMHMNGFASVGVDISMWRAADDLGSAE
;
A
#
# COMPACT_ATOMS: atom_id res chain seq x y z
N MET A 1 -33.59 -26.61 -3.99
CA MET A 1 -32.98 -25.29 -4.17
C MET A 1 -32.56 -24.77 -2.81
N THR A 2 -31.36 -25.07 -2.40
CA THR A 2 -30.79 -24.64 -1.13
C THR A 2 -30.02 -23.35 -1.38
N THR A 3 -30.56 -22.25 -0.91
CA THR A 3 -29.90 -20.94 -0.90
C THR A 3 -28.66 -21.01 0.00
N HIS A 4 -27.48 -21.03 -0.59
CA HIS A 4 -26.26 -20.73 0.13
C HIS A 4 -26.26 -19.23 0.48
N GLU A 5 -26.83 -18.89 1.62
CA GLU A 5 -26.50 -17.64 2.29
C GLU A 5 -25.03 -17.71 2.69
N THR A 6 -24.21 -17.05 1.91
CA THR A 6 -22.81 -16.77 2.29
C THR A 6 -22.90 -15.85 3.50
N GLN A 7 -22.77 -16.41 4.71
CA GLN A 7 -22.47 -15.62 5.90
C GLN A 7 -21.16 -14.86 5.64
N GLN A 8 -21.27 -13.64 5.16
CA GLN A 8 -20.20 -12.66 5.34
C GLN A 8 -20.09 -12.42 6.84
N SER A 9 -19.23 -13.20 7.48
CA SER A 9 -18.82 -12.96 8.85
C SER A 9 -18.29 -11.53 8.90
N ALA A 10 -18.95 -10.68 9.68
CA ALA A 10 -18.49 -9.32 9.92
C ALA A 10 -17.01 -9.38 10.31
N MET A 11 -16.15 -8.81 9.47
CA MET A 11 -14.71 -8.86 9.71
C MET A 11 -14.38 -8.03 10.96
N PRO A 12 -13.51 -8.53 11.83
CA PRO A 12 -13.16 -7.80 13.05
C PRO A 12 -12.57 -6.42 12.67
N SER A 13 -13.06 -5.38 13.28
CA SER A 13 -12.62 -4.00 13.03
C SER A 13 -11.21 -3.70 13.52
N VAL A 14 -10.59 -4.62 14.26
CA VAL A 14 -9.29 -4.44 14.93
C VAL A 14 -8.50 -5.74 14.89
N TRP A 15 -7.20 -5.67 14.62
CA TRP A 15 -6.31 -6.83 14.75
C TRP A 15 -6.17 -7.28 16.20
N SER A 16 -5.96 -8.57 16.42
CA SER A 16 -5.57 -9.06 17.74
C SER A 16 -4.20 -8.47 18.15
N PRO A 17 -3.95 -8.31 19.46
CA PRO A 17 -2.64 -7.85 19.94
C PRO A 17 -1.46 -8.65 19.38
N ASP A 18 -1.65 -9.95 19.19
CA ASP A 18 -0.62 -10.82 18.60
C ASP A 18 -0.41 -10.56 17.10
N ALA A 19 -1.48 -10.30 16.33
CA ALA A 19 -1.35 -9.92 14.93
C ALA A 19 -0.65 -8.55 14.79
N ALA A 20 -0.99 -7.59 15.65
CA ALA A 20 -0.32 -6.30 15.73
C ALA A 20 1.18 -6.45 16.07
N ARG A 21 1.53 -7.32 17.01
CA ARG A 21 2.92 -7.64 17.37
C ARG A 21 3.65 -8.31 16.21
N LEU A 22 3.00 -9.24 15.51
CA LEU A 22 3.60 -9.93 14.37
C LEU A 22 3.91 -8.95 13.22
N ILE A 23 2.98 -8.08 12.82
CA ILE A 23 3.24 -7.13 11.72
C ILE A 23 4.34 -6.14 12.09
N SER A 24 4.38 -5.67 13.33
CA SER A 24 5.45 -4.79 13.81
C SER A 24 6.82 -5.49 13.75
N PHE A 25 6.89 -6.75 14.17
CA PHE A 25 8.10 -7.56 14.03
C PHE A 25 8.49 -7.74 12.55
N VAL A 26 7.55 -8.09 11.68
CA VAL A 26 7.81 -8.30 10.25
C VAL A 26 8.42 -7.04 9.61
N LEU A 27 7.86 -5.88 9.87
CA LEU A 27 8.34 -4.64 9.26
C LEU A 27 9.70 -4.23 9.82
N GLN A 28 9.91 -4.33 11.14
CA GLN A 28 11.22 -4.05 11.74
C GLN A 28 12.30 -5.02 11.23
N PHE A 29 12.01 -6.32 11.24
CA PHE A 29 12.93 -7.34 10.74
C PHE A 29 13.31 -7.10 9.28
N TRP A 30 12.32 -6.75 8.44
CA TRP A 30 12.57 -6.47 7.03
C TRP A 30 13.48 -5.26 6.83
N PHE A 31 13.21 -4.19 7.57
CA PHE A 31 14.04 -3.00 7.53
C PHE A 31 15.49 -3.29 7.90
N ASP A 32 15.72 -4.04 8.98
CA ASP A 32 17.05 -4.36 9.49
C ASP A 32 17.81 -5.37 8.61
N ASN A 33 17.09 -6.36 8.04
CA ASN A 33 17.69 -7.47 7.31
C ASN A 33 17.54 -7.38 5.79
N ARG A 34 16.80 -6.37 5.26
CA ARG A 34 16.57 -6.12 3.83
C ARG A 34 15.89 -7.29 3.11
N ARG A 35 15.16 -8.09 3.84
CA ARG A 35 14.35 -9.22 3.39
C ARG A 35 13.19 -9.47 4.33
N PRO A 36 12.09 -10.09 3.85
CA PRO A 36 11.04 -10.53 4.75
C PRO A 36 11.54 -11.63 5.70
N PRO A 37 10.98 -11.75 6.91
CA PRO A 37 11.25 -12.87 7.79
C PRO A 37 10.67 -14.17 7.22
N ASN A 38 11.37 -15.27 7.39
CA ASN A 38 10.86 -16.61 7.19
C ASN A 38 10.27 -17.18 8.50
N THR A 39 9.74 -18.41 8.45
CA THR A 39 9.12 -19.06 9.62
C THR A 39 10.07 -19.17 10.82
N ALA A 40 11.36 -19.48 10.59
CA ALA A 40 12.33 -19.57 11.67
C ALA A 40 12.62 -18.21 12.30
N ASP A 41 12.73 -17.15 11.49
CA ASP A 41 12.90 -15.78 11.96
C ASP A 41 11.72 -15.36 12.86
N VAL A 42 10.48 -15.71 12.46
CA VAL A 42 9.26 -15.41 13.23
C VAL A 42 9.24 -16.18 14.55
N TYR A 43 9.62 -17.46 14.52
CA TYR A 43 9.69 -18.27 15.74
C TYR A 43 10.70 -17.72 16.74
N HIS A 44 11.91 -17.46 16.30
CA HIS A 44 12.99 -16.99 17.18
C HIS A 44 12.85 -15.51 17.57
N GLY A 45 12.35 -14.66 16.68
CA GLY A 45 12.30 -13.23 16.92
C GLY A 45 10.98 -12.74 17.52
N ALA A 46 9.83 -13.32 17.12
CA ALA A 46 8.52 -12.94 17.63
C ALA A 46 7.91 -13.95 18.62
N GLY A 47 8.50 -15.15 18.75
CA GLY A 47 8.03 -16.19 19.65
C GLY A 47 6.75 -16.90 19.21
N PHE A 48 6.41 -16.86 17.91
CA PHE A 48 5.25 -17.54 17.36
C PHE A 48 5.66 -18.82 16.64
N ASP A 49 5.07 -19.95 17.02
CA ASP A 49 5.21 -21.18 16.26
C ASP A 49 4.51 -21.11 14.89
N ASP A 50 4.78 -22.09 14.03
CA ASP A 50 4.27 -22.14 12.66
C ASP A 50 2.72 -22.07 12.60
N TYR A 51 2.03 -22.79 13.51
CA TYR A 51 0.57 -22.79 13.57
C TYR A 51 0.02 -21.42 13.95
N THR A 52 0.58 -20.82 14.98
CA THR A 52 0.18 -19.49 15.45
C THR A 52 0.48 -18.42 14.38
N ALA A 53 1.66 -18.46 13.78
CA ALA A 53 2.05 -17.52 12.71
C ALA A 53 1.08 -17.60 11.51
N ARG A 54 0.70 -18.82 11.07
CA ARG A 54 -0.29 -19.00 9.97
C ARG A 54 -1.63 -18.37 10.29
N ARG A 55 -2.12 -18.57 11.50
CA ARG A 55 -3.39 -17.96 11.94
C ARG A 55 -3.32 -16.45 11.94
N LEU A 56 -2.24 -15.89 12.48
CA LEU A 56 -2.03 -14.44 12.55
C LEU A 56 -1.83 -13.81 11.16
N TYR A 57 -1.09 -14.45 10.26
CA TYR A 57 -0.95 -13.98 8.89
C TYR A 57 -2.29 -13.97 8.14
N ARG A 58 -3.16 -14.97 8.35
CA ARG A 58 -4.52 -14.95 7.79
C ARG A 58 -5.32 -13.76 8.32
N GLU A 59 -5.22 -13.47 9.62
CA GLU A 59 -5.85 -12.30 10.20
C GLU A 59 -5.34 -11.00 9.56
N LEU A 60 -4.03 -10.87 9.31
CA LEU A 60 -3.41 -9.72 8.66
C LEU A 60 -3.77 -9.62 7.16
N GLN A 61 -4.07 -10.73 6.50
CA GLN A 61 -4.57 -10.74 5.11
C GLN A 61 -6.04 -10.33 5.01
N LEU A 62 -6.85 -10.66 6.03
CA LEU A 62 -8.25 -10.26 6.08
C LEU A 62 -8.33 -8.76 6.34
N GLY A 63 -9.16 -8.12 5.58
CA GLY A 63 -9.24 -6.68 5.61
C GLY A 63 -8.23 -6.04 4.67
N PHE A 64 -7.94 -4.76 4.82
CA PHE A 64 -7.01 -4.05 3.94
C PHE A 64 -5.58 -4.61 4.12
N ALA A 65 -5.35 -5.69 3.42
CA ALA A 65 -4.28 -6.65 3.57
C ALA A 65 -2.94 -5.99 3.92
N ALA A 66 -2.58 -6.02 5.19
CA ALA A 66 -1.26 -5.57 5.61
C ALA A 66 -0.16 -6.52 5.11
N VAL A 67 -0.52 -7.78 4.85
CA VAL A 67 0.40 -8.83 4.40
C VAL A 67 -0.22 -9.58 3.22
N VAL A 68 0.59 -9.86 2.21
CA VAL A 68 0.29 -10.78 1.10
C VAL A 68 1.27 -11.93 1.14
N LEU A 69 0.77 -13.16 1.14
CA LEU A 69 1.57 -14.39 1.15
C LEU A 69 1.58 -15.06 -0.21
N ASP A 70 2.66 -15.73 -0.55
CA ASP A 70 2.70 -16.69 -1.65
C ASP A 70 2.05 -18.00 -1.21
N ASP A 71 0.85 -18.25 -1.69
CA ASP A 71 0.07 -19.44 -1.32
C ASP A 71 0.77 -20.77 -1.65
N ARG A 72 1.64 -20.78 -2.65
CA ARG A 72 2.35 -21.99 -3.07
C ARG A 72 3.43 -22.42 -2.07
N LEU A 73 4.03 -21.46 -1.39
CA LEU A 73 5.18 -21.69 -0.49
C LEU A 73 4.80 -21.51 0.97
N GLN A 74 3.56 -21.24 1.29
CA GLN A 74 3.03 -21.07 2.64
C GLN A 74 3.90 -20.16 3.52
N LEU A 75 3.38 -19.06 4.02
CA LEU A 75 4.04 -18.07 4.86
C LEU A 75 5.22 -17.29 4.25
N ASN A 76 5.57 -17.49 2.97
CA ASN A 76 6.46 -16.55 2.33
C ASN A 76 5.73 -15.22 2.11
N ILE A 77 6.27 -14.17 2.67
CA ILE A 77 5.70 -12.84 2.55
C ILE A 77 6.09 -12.26 1.19
N VAL A 78 5.10 -12.00 0.35
CA VAL A 78 5.28 -11.29 -0.92
C VAL A 78 5.22 -9.79 -0.69
N LYS A 79 4.28 -9.33 0.13
CA LYS A 79 4.17 -7.93 0.56
C LYS A 79 3.87 -7.87 2.07
N ALA A 80 4.48 -6.95 2.76
CA ALA A 80 4.06 -6.48 4.08
C ALA A 80 4.12 -4.95 4.01
N LEU A 81 2.97 -4.35 3.69
CA LEU A 81 2.92 -2.94 3.34
C LEU A 81 3.51 -2.05 4.44
N PRO A 82 4.44 -1.14 4.07
CA PRO A 82 4.69 -0.64 2.70
C PRO A 82 5.67 -1.46 1.85
N PHE A 83 6.30 -2.52 2.38
CA PHE A 83 7.37 -3.28 1.72
C PHE A 83 6.84 -4.36 0.77
N SER A 84 7.60 -4.60 -0.30
CA SER A 84 7.37 -5.66 -1.28
C SER A 84 8.63 -6.51 -1.48
N ALA A 85 8.51 -7.84 -1.44
CA ALA A 85 9.57 -8.77 -1.81
C ALA A 85 9.68 -8.92 -3.34
N THR A 86 8.61 -8.61 -4.06
CA THR A 86 8.63 -8.55 -5.53
C THR A 86 9.21 -7.22 -5.98
N PRO A 87 10.14 -7.20 -6.93
CA PRO A 87 10.66 -5.97 -7.51
C PRO A 87 9.54 -5.08 -8.06
N THR A 88 9.57 -3.83 -7.65
CA THR A 88 8.69 -2.75 -8.15
C THR A 88 9.56 -1.58 -8.62
N PRO A 89 8.99 -0.60 -9.33
CA PRO A 89 9.71 0.62 -9.64
C PRO A 89 10.17 1.43 -8.43
N HIS A 90 9.57 1.22 -7.27
CA HIS A 90 9.72 2.06 -6.08
C HIS A 90 10.69 1.43 -5.10
N LYS A 91 11.77 2.12 -4.74
CA LYS A 91 12.83 1.63 -3.86
C LYS A 91 13.01 2.56 -2.67
N LEU A 92 12.99 2.01 -1.47
CA LEU A 92 13.44 2.72 -0.27
C LEU A 92 14.96 2.63 -0.17
N MET A 93 15.61 3.78 -0.08
CA MET A 93 17.06 3.94 0.06
C MET A 93 17.37 4.70 1.34
N VAL A 94 18.24 4.15 2.20
CA VAL A 94 18.75 4.81 3.42
C VAL A 94 20.28 4.88 3.30
N ASP A 95 20.86 6.05 3.46
CA ASP A 95 22.31 6.28 3.31
C ASP A 95 22.88 5.69 2.00
N GLY A 96 22.13 5.78 0.91
CA GLY A 96 22.50 5.23 -0.38
C GLY A 96 22.39 3.70 -0.51
N HIS A 97 21.94 3.02 0.53
CA HIS A 97 21.73 1.58 0.54
C HIS A 97 20.26 1.20 0.29
N PHE A 98 20.04 0.21 -0.56
CA PHE A 98 18.73 -0.37 -0.78
C PHE A 98 18.23 -1.09 0.48
N ILE A 99 17.00 -0.78 0.90
CA ILE A 99 16.33 -1.41 2.04
C ILE A 99 15.25 -2.37 1.56
N ALA A 100 14.30 -1.87 0.76
CA ALA A 100 13.17 -2.66 0.28
C ALA A 100 12.57 -2.05 -0.99
N TYR A 101 11.85 -2.84 -1.77
CA TYR A 101 10.87 -2.31 -2.70
C TYR A 101 9.63 -1.86 -1.94
N LEU A 102 8.93 -0.85 -2.47
CA LEU A 102 7.65 -0.36 -1.95
C LEU A 102 6.54 -0.77 -2.92
N GLY A 103 5.34 -1.03 -2.40
CA GLY A 103 4.26 -1.59 -3.21
C GLY A 103 3.81 -0.69 -4.37
N CYS A 104 3.67 0.61 -4.12
CA CYS A 104 3.16 1.59 -5.10
C CYS A 104 3.50 3.03 -4.68
N PRO A 105 3.10 4.07 -5.46
CA PRO A 105 3.18 5.47 -5.03
C PRO A 105 2.55 5.77 -3.67
N GLY A 106 1.41 5.15 -3.34
CA GLY A 106 0.79 5.28 -2.01
C GLY A 106 1.73 4.82 -0.92
N GLU A 107 2.43 3.69 -1.12
CA GLU A 107 3.39 3.19 -0.16
C GLU A 107 4.69 4.01 -0.13
N ALA A 108 5.05 4.67 -1.22
CA ALA A 108 6.17 5.61 -1.25
C ALA A 108 5.95 6.84 -0.35
N PHE A 109 4.68 7.24 -0.13
CA PHE A 109 4.34 8.27 0.84
C PHE A 109 4.05 7.70 2.23
N SER A 110 3.44 6.51 2.29
CA SER A 110 3.08 5.88 3.57
C SER A 110 4.32 5.48 4.38
N VAL A 111 5.42 5.15 3.72
CA VAL A 111 6.69 4.78 4.37
C VAL A 111 7.15 5.80 5.40
N SER A 112 6.82 7.08 5.20
CA SER A 112 7.13 8.16 6.16
C SER A 112 6.43 8.04 7.52
N GLY A 113 5.48 7.13 7.65
CA GLY A 113 4.82 6.79 8.92
C GLY A 113 5.53 5.70 9.73
N LEU A 114 6.60 5.10 9.21
CA LEU A 114 7.34 4.03 9.89
C LEU A 114 8.25 4.57 10.99
N PRO A 115 8.13 4.09 12.24
CA PRO A 115 8.92 4.60 13.36
C PRO A 115 10.43 4.41 13.20
N MET A 116 10.86 3.36 12.48
CA MET A 116 12.29 3.09 12.23
C MET A 116 12.95 4.14 11.32
N LEU A 117 12.17 5.02 10.69
CA LEU A 117 12.68 6.12 9.88
C LEU A 117 12.66 7.47 10.61
N ASP A 118 12.18 7.53 11.85
CA ASP A 118 12.16 8.77 12.63
C ASP A 118 13.59 9.31 12.82
N GLY A 119 13.81 10.56 12.42
CA GLY A 119 15.12 11.23 12.52
C GLY A 119 16.18 10.74 11.51
N ILE A 120 15.81 9.92 10.54
CA ILE A 120 16.70 9.41 9.49
C ILE A 120 16.44 10.16 8.19
N GLN A 121 17.52 10.47 7.44
CA GLN A 121 17.42 10.94 6.08
C GLN A 121 17.36 9.73 5.13
N TYR A 122 16.36 9.72 4.25
CA TYR A 122 16.18 8.64 3.29
C TYR A 122 15.56 9.15 1.98
N GLN A 123 15.54 8.29 0.98
CA GLN A 123 14.99 8.60 -0.33
C GLN A 123 14.10 7.45 -0.81
N VAL A 124 13.08 7.81 -1.58
CA VAL A 124 12.37 6.87 -2.43
C VAL A 124 12.75 7.14 -3.87
N GLU A 125 13.38 6.17 -4.51
CA GLU A 125 13.69 6.19 -5.94
C GLU A 125 12.59 5.49 -6.72
N SER A 126 12.22 6.05 -7.87
CA SER A 126 11.20 5.52 -8.75
C SER A 126 11.42 5.97 -10.19
N TYR A 127 10.45 5.68 -11.06
CA TYR A 127 10.44 6.06 -12.47
C TYR A 127 9.08 6.53 -12.90
N CYS A 128 9.06 7.46 -13.85
CA CYS A 128 7.85 7.86 -14.55
C CYS A 128 7.28 6.68 -15.38
N ALA A 129 6.04 6.30 -15.14
CA ALA A 129 5.39 5.21 -15.88
C ALA A 129 5.24 5.50 -17.38
N CYS A 130 5.26 6.78 -17.79
CA CYS A 130 5.17 7.19 -19.19
C CYS A 130 6.49 7.10 -19.94
N CYS A 131 7.59 7.62 -19.39
CA CYS A 131 8.84 7.82 -20.12
C CYS A 131 10.08 7.22 -19.45
N TYR A 132 9.89 6.56 -18.29
CA TYR A 132 10.96 5.92 -17.50
C TYR A 132 12.04 6.87 -16.97
N GLN A 133 11.84 8.18 -17.05
CA GLN A 133 12.74 9.10 -16.38
C GLN A 133 12.69 8.90 -14.87
N PRO A 134 13.85 9.03 -14.19
CA PRO A 134 13.92 8.81 -12.74
C PRO A 134 13.13 9.86 -11.97
N ILE A 135 12.51 9.41 -10.89
CA ILE A 135 11.80 10.22 -9.90
C ILE A 135 12.47 9.95 -8.56
N ARG A 136 12.72 11.00 -7.79
CA ARG A 136 13.32 10.87 -6.46
C ARG A 136 12.54 11.72 -5.45
N LEU A 137 12.10 11.08 -4.37
CA LEU A 137 11.49 11.75 -3.23
C LEU A 137 12.48 11.69 -2.06
N SER A 138 12.80 12.82 -1.47
CA SER A 138 13.72 12.94 -0.32
C SER A 138 12.94 13.22 0.94
N TYR A 139 13.34 12.60 2.04
CA TYR A 139 12.67 12.69 3.35
C TYR A 139 13.68 12.88 4.48
N PHE A 140 13.22 13.52 5.56
CA PHE A 140 13.86 13.47 6.87
C PHE A 140 12.82 13.06 7.90
N GLY A 141 12.94 11.86 8.46
CA GLY A 141 11.88 11.28 9.28
C GLY A 141 10.53 11.27 8.52
N PRO A 142 9.44 11.78 9.12
CA PRO A 142 8.14 11.84 8.47
C PRO A 142 8.01 12.97 7.43
N GLU A 143 8.99 13.88 7.34
CA GLU A 143 8.88 15.11 6.55
C GLU A 143 9.43 14.93 5.13
N LEU A 144 8.56 15.17 4.13
CA LEU A 144 8.95 15.22 2.72
C LEU A 144 9.77 16.49 2.47
N GLN A 145 10.99 16.33 1.97
CA GLN A 145 11.96 17.41 1.71
C GLN A 145 12.01 17.82 0.22
N THR A 146 11.45 17.00 -0.67
CA THR A 146 11.38 17.33 -2.10
C THR A 146 10.53 18.58 -2.29
N PRO A 147 11.02 19.60 -3.02
CA PRO A 147 10.23 20.80 -3.33
C PRO A 147 8.90 20.49 -4.02
N ALA A 148 7.87 21.28 -3.75
CA ALA A 148 6.52 21.03 -4.28
C ALA A 148 6.47 21.03 -5.81
N ASP A 149 7.27 21.85 -6.46
CA ASP A 149 7.37 21.96 -7.93
C ASP A 149 8.15 20.82 -8.58
N GLU A 150 8.89 20.03 -7.79
CA GLU A 150 9.59 18.82 -8.23
C GLU A 150 8.80 17.53 -7.95
N LEU A 151 7.66 17.62 -7.26
CA LEU A 151 6.87 16.45 -6.92
C LEU A 151 6.18 15.85 -8.16
N PRO A 152 6.21 14.52 -8.30
CA PRO A 152 5.52 13.84 -9.40
C PRO A 152 3.99 13.96 -9.27
N THR A 153 3.31 13.78 -10.38
CA THR A 153 1.87 13.51 -10.42
C THR A 153 1.64 11.99 -10.25
N VAL A 154 0.51 11.62 -9.69
CA VAL A 154 0.10 10.22 -9.56
C VAL A 154 -1.08 9.95 -10.48
N ALA A 155 -0.91 8.99 -11.38
CA ALA A 155 -1.98 8.44 -12.20
C ALA A 155 -2.60 7.22 -11.50
N VAL A 156 -3.92 7.19 -11.37
CA VAL A 156 -4.69 6.06 -10.84
C VAL A 156 -5.55 5.51 -11.96
N VAL A 157 -5.29 4.28 -12.39
CA VAL A 157 -5.92 3.66 -13.57
C VAL A 157 -7.01 2.65 -13.23
N GLY A 158 -7.20 2.35 -11.96
CA GLY A 158 -8.22 1.44 -11.45
C GLY A 158 -9.47 2.17 -10.95
N ASN A 159 -10.44 1.37 -10.52
CA ASN A 159 -11.65 1.83 -9.86
C ASN A 159 -11.70 1.18 -8.46
N PRO A 160 -12.00 1.92 -7.38
CA PRO A 160 -12.10 1.38 -6.02
C PRO A 160 -12.98 0.14 -5.88
N HIS A 161 -14.06 0.01 -6.64
CA HIS A 161 -14.90 -1.19 -6.65
C HIS A 161 -14.16 -2.44 -7.14
N MET A 162 -13.19 -2.30 -8.02
CA MET A 162 -12.34 -3.41 -8.45
C MET A 162 -11.40 -3.90 -7.33
N TRP A 163 -11.14 -3.06 -6.33
CA TRP A 163 -10.24 -3.39 -5.23
C TRP A 163 -10.92 -4.23 -4.13
N GLU A 164 -12.26 -4.27 -4.11
CA GLU A 164 -13.03 -5.09 -3.16
C GLU A 164 -12.94 -6.59 -3.48
N HIS A 165 -12.63 -6.94 -4.73
CA HIS A 165 -12.57 -8.33 -5.19
C HIS A 165 -11.16 -8.89 -5.14
N GLY A 166 -10.86 -9.68 -4.12
CA GLY A 166 -9.57 -10.37 -3.94
C GLY A 166 -8.74 -9.81 -2.79
N VAL A 167 -7.40 -9.93 -2.88
CA VAL A 167 -6.49 -9.34 -1.90
C VAL A 167 -6.29 -7.87 -2.26
N PRO A 168 -6.90 -6.92 -1.55
CA PRO A 168 -6.92 -5.50 -1.95
C PRO A 168 -5.52 -4.91 -2.18
N ALA A 169 -4.55 -5.28 -1.33
CA ALA A 169 -3.18 -4.79 -1.44
C ALA A 169 -2.49 -5.14 -2.76
N ASP A 170 -2.81 -6.28 -3.36
CA ASP A 170 -2.24 -6.65 -4.65
C ASP A 170 -2.79 -5.77 -5.78
N ARG A 171 -4.11 -5.57 -5.81
CA ARG A 171 -4.78 -4.84 -6.88
C ARG A 171 -4.62 -3.34 -6.78
N VAL A 172 -4.76 -2.78 -5.56
CA VAL A 172 -4.62 -1.33 -5.34
C VAL A 172 -3.24 -0.84 -5.76
N CYS A 173 -2.18 -1.59 -5.41
CA CYS A 173 -0.81 -1.20 -5.75
C CYS A 173 -0.57 -1.16 -7.27
N ASP A 174 -1.21 -2.04 -8.03
CA ASP A 174 -1.01 -2.14 -9.47
C ASP A 174 -1.67 -1.01 -10.27
N ASP A 175 -2.61 -0.29 -9.64
CA ASP A 175 -3.35 0.80 -10.28
C ASP A 175 -2.75 2.20 -10.05
N PHE A 176 -1.76 2.33 -9.17
CA PHE A 176 -1.11 3.62 -8.87
C PHE A 176 0.24 3.73 -9.57
N HIS A 177 0.46 4.83 -10.26
CA HIS A 177 1.68 5.06 -11.03
C HIS A 177 2.20 6.48 -10.85
N PHE A 178 3.51 6.65 -10.62
CA PHE A 178 4.14 7.94 -10.73
C PHE A 178 4.30 8.37 -12.18
N THR A 179 4.02 9.64 -12.43
CA THR A 179 4.33 10.33 -13.70
C THR A 179 4.97 11.68 -13.37
N LEU A 180 5.79 12.23 -14.28
CA LEU A 180 6.47 13.50 -14.02
C LEU A 180 5.48 14.64 -13.80
N ASP A 181 4.40 14.65 -14.58
CA ASP A 181 3.38 15.69 -14.58
C ASP A 181 2.06 15.16 -15.16
N ASP A 182 1.05 16.02 -15.23
CA ASP A 182 -0.29 15.69 -15.73
C ASP A 182 -0.26 15.27 -17.23
N ALA A 183 0.62 15.88 -18.04
CA ALA A 183 0.75 15.53 -19.45
C ALA A 183 1.36 14.13 -19.62
N HIS A 184 2.29 13.72 -18.73
CA HIS A 184 2.81 12.35 -18.70
C HIS A 184 1.75 11.35 -18.22
N ALA A 185 0.90 11.74 -17.27
CA ALA A 185 -0.21 10.91 -16.81
C ALA A 185 -1.21 10.65 -17.94
N GLU A 186 -1.59 11.69 -18.68
CA GLU A 186 -2.50 11.56 -19.82
C GLU A 186 -1.92 10.63 -20.91
N ARG A 187 -0.67 10.84 -21.32
CA ARG A 187 0.00 9.96 -22.30
C ARG A 187 0.09 8.53 -21.82
N PHE A 188 0.33 8.31 -20.52
CA PHE A 188 0.35 6.98 -19.93
C PHE A 188 -1.01 6.30 -20.05
N GLY A 189 -2.11 6.98 -19.66
CA GLY A 189 -3.47 6.47 -19.79
C GLY A 189 -3.84 6.12 -21.23
N GLN A 190 -3.52 7.02 -22.18
CA GLN A 190 -3.73 6.77 -23.61
C GLN A 190 -2.98 5.51 -24.10
N ARG A 191 -1.71 5.36 -23.68
CA ARG A 191 -0.89 4.19 -24.08
C ARG A 191 -1.44 2.87 -23.58
N ILE A 192 -2.00 2.82 -22.36
CA ILE A 192 -2.58 1.58 -21.81
C ILE A 192 -4.06 1.39 -22.16
N GLY A 193 -4.67 2.37 -22.88
CA GLY A 193 -6.08 2.31 -23.28
C GLY A 193 -7.06 2.40 -22.10
N ARG A 194 -6.65 3.06 -20.99
CA ARG A 194 -7.49 3.24 -19.81
C ARG A 194 -7.67 4.71 -19.47
N ARG A 195 -8.85 5.04 -18.97
CA ARG A 195 -9.04 6.32 -18.29
C ARG A 195 -8.26 6.29 -16.99
N GLN A 196 -7.65 7.40 -16.63
CA GLN A 196 -6.98 7.60 -15.37
C GLN A 196 -7.57 8.78 -14.62
N LEU A 197 -7.55 8.69 -13.31
CA LEU A 197 -7.69 9.81 -12.42
C LEU A 197 -6.28 10.32 -12.10
N THR A 198 -6.08 11.62 -12.09
CA THR A 198 -4.81 12.24 -11.69
C THR A 198 -4.94 12.89 -10.34
N MET A 199 -3.90 12.75 -9.52
CA MET A 199 -3.82 13.43 -8.24
C MET A 199 -2.41 13.95 -7.98
N LYS A 200 -2.32 15.01 -7.22
CA LYS A 200 -1.02 15.56 -6.79
C LYS A 200 -0.40 14.69 -5.71
N SER A 201 0.91 14.69 -5.64
CA SER A 201 1.66 13.96 -4.62
C SER A 201 1.24 14.32 -3.20
N GLU A 202 0.97 15.59 -2.93
CA GLU A 202 0.52 16.06 -1.62
C GLU A 202 -0.85 15.48 -1.23
N GLN A 203 -1.75 15.32 -2.20
CA GLN A 203 -3.06 14.70 -1.97
C GLN A 203 -2.88 13.22 -1.58
N LEU A 204 -2.04 12.47 -2.31
CA LEU A 204 -1.76 11.09 -1.98
C LEU A 204 -0.99 10.94 -0.65
N ALA A 205 -0.05 11.84 -0.37
CA ALA A 205 0.66 11.86 0.91
C ALA A 205 -0.29 12.09 2.09
N ALA A 206 -1.25 13.01 1.94
CA ALA A 206 -2.26 13.27 2.97
C ALA A 206 -3.14 12.05 3.27
N LEU A 207 -3.43 11.22 2.26
CA LEU A 207 -4.19 9.97 2.43
C LEU A 207 -3.33 8.84 3.01
N SER A 208 -2.11 8.68 2.51
CA SER A 208 -1.30 7.48 2.76
C SER A 208 -0.54 7.53 4.08
N ARG A 209 0.01 8.70 4.47
CA ARG A 209 0.77 8.87 5.72
C ARG A 209 -0.02 8.46 6.97
N PRO A 210 -1.27 8.89 7.18
CA PRO A 210 -2.04 8.48 8.34
C PRO A 210 -2.26 6.97 8.43
N ILE A 211 -2.35 6.28 7.30
CA ILE A 211 -2.55 4.83 7.25
C ILE A 211 -1.36 4.11 7.87
N SER A 212 -0.14 4.45 7.47
CA SER A 212 1.06 3.81 8.02
C SER A 212 1.36 4.23 9.46
N GLN A 213 1.13 5.48 9.80
CA GLN A 213 1.26 5.94 11.18
C GLN A 213 0.37 5.12 12.12
N ARG A 214 -0.88 4.87 11.73
CA ARG A 214 -1.80 4.04 12.51
C ARG A 214 -1.36 2.58 12.56
N ARG A 215 -0.94 2.00 11.43
CA ARG A 215 -0.52 0.59 11.38
C ARG A 215 0.62 0.24 12.32
N MET A 216 1.58 1.17 12.50
CA MET A 216 2.78 0.91 13.28
C MET A 216 2.72 1.49 14.69
N ARG A 217 2.12 2.68 14.86
CA ARG A 217 2.06 3.37 16.16
C ARG A 217 0.81 3.02 16.97
N ASP A 218 -0.25 2.66 16.30
CA ASP A 218 -1.49 2.17 16.89
C ASP A 218 -2.06 1.02 16.06
N PRO A 219 -1.42 -0.17 16.11
CA PRO A 219 -1.86 -1.34 15.35
C PRO A 219 -3.27 -1.82 15.71
N ALA A 220 -3.79 -1.40 16.88
CA ALA A 220 -5.16 -1.69 17.27
C ALA A 220 -6.17 -0.80 16.53
N SER A 221 -5.76 0.34 15.98
CA SER A 221 -6.63 1.21 15.18
C SER A 221 -6.59 0.79 13.72
N ARG A 222 -7.39 -0.18 13.36
CA ARG A 222 -7.54 -0.60 11.99
C ARG A 222 -8.35 0.40 11.19
N VAL A 223 -7.88 0.73 10.00
CA VAL A 223 -8.70 1.35 8.96
C VAL A 223 -9.04 0.27 7.95
N TRP A 224 -10.28 -0.20 7.98
CA TRP A 224 -10.88 -0.92 6.88
C TRP A 224 -11.25 0.12 5.82
N LEU A 225 -10.80 -0.08 4.59
CA LEU A 225 -11.14 0.78 3.48
C LEU A 225 -11.94 -0.07 2.47
N ASP A 226 -13.26 0.07 2.48
CA ASP A 226 -14.10 -0.35 1.37
C ASP A 226 -14.02 0.68 0.22
N ALA A 227 -14.66 0.41 -0.91
CA ALA A 227 -14.64 1.31 -2.05
C ALA A 227 -15.17 2.70 -1.72
N GLU A 228 -16.23 2.79 -0.93
CA GLU A 228 -16.81 4.06 -0.54
C GLU A 228 -15.89 4.88 0.35
N MET A 229 -15.23 4.24 1.32
CA MET A 229 -14.23 4.89 2.16
C MET A 229 -13.03 5.39 1.34
N HIS A 230 -12.58 4.62 0.34
CA HIS A 230 -11.55 5.08 -0.60
C HIS A 230 -12.02 6.31 -1.39
N MET A 231 -13.19 6.24 -2.01
CA MET A 231 -13.75 7.36 -2.78
C MET A 231 -13.91 8.61 -1.92
N ASN A 232 -14.46 8.46 -0.72
CA ASN A 232 -14.60 9.58 0.22
C ASN A 232 -13.25 10.12 0.68
N GLY A 233 -12.24 9.27 0.87
CA GLY A 233 -10.87 9.66 1.15
C GLY A 233 -10.30 10.53 0.03
N PHE A 234 -10.38 10.08 -1.22
CA PHE A 234 -9.91 10.87 -2.38
C PHE A 234 -10.65 12.20 -2.50
N ALA A 235 -11.98 12.20 -2.38
CA ALA A 235 -12.78 13.43 -2.41
C ALA A 235 -12.38 14.40 -1.28
N SER A 236 -12.08 13.91 -0.09
CA SER A 236 -11.72 14.72 1.08
C SER A 236 -10.42 15.51 0.89
N VAL A 237 -9.52 15.03 0.00
CA VAL A 237 -8.28 15.72 -0.37
C VAL A 237 -8.39 16.47 -1.71
N GLY A 238 -9.62 16.67 -2.19
CA GLY A 238 -9.90 17.48 -3.37
C GLY A 238 -9.63 16.77 -4.70
N VAL A 239 -9.62 15.43 -4.73
CA VAL A 239 -9.55 14.67 -5.98
C VAL A 239 -10.94 14.58 -6.59
N ASP A 240 -11.06 14.88 -7.89
CA ASP A 240 -12.32 14.70 -8.63
C ASP A 240 -12.58 13.23 -8.92
N ILE A 241 -13.54 12.65 -8.20
CA ILE A 241 -13.93 11.23 -8.32
C ILE A 241 -15.16 11.02 -9.20
N SER A 242 -15.62 12.06 -9.94
CA SER A 242 -16.82 11.99 -10.77
C SER A 242 -16.77 10.84 -11.79
N MET A 243 -15.58 10.56 -12.31
CA MET A 243 -15.34 9.46 -13.24
C MET A 243 -15.66 8.07 -12.64
N TRP A 244 -15.37 7.87 -11.37
CA TRP A 244 -15.66 6.60 -10.69
C TRP A 244 -17.15 6.45 -10.37
N ARG A 245 -17.80 7.54 -9.93
CA ARG A 245 -19.25 7.56 -9.67
C ARG A 245 -20.08 7.33 -10.93
N ALA A 246 -19.67 7.91 -12.06
CA ALA A 246 -20.34 7.67 -13.33
C ALA A 246 -20.24 6.22 -13.83
N ALA A 247 -19.19 5.49 -13.43
CA ALA A 247 -19.05 4.06 -13.74
C ALA A 247 -20.01 3.18 -12.90
N ASP A 248 -20.34 3.61 -11.68
CA ASP A 248 -21.27 2.90 -10.80
C ASP A 248 -22.71 2.97 -11.34
N ASP A 249 -23.11 4.11 -11.90
CA ASP A 249 -24.42 4.30 -12.51
C ASP A 249 -24.64 3.40 -13.74
N LEU A 250 -23.54 3.04 -14.43
CA LEU A 250 -23.59 2.13 -15.60
C LEU A 250 -23.57 0.64 -15.22
N GLY A 251 -22.98 0.28 -14.07
CA GLY A 251 -22.94 -1.11 -13.58
C GLY A 251 -24.22 -1.57 -12.86
N SER A 252 -25.09 -0.63 -12.51
CA SER A 252 -26.40 -0.93 -11.88
C SER A 252 -27.55 -1.14 -12.88
N ALA A 253 -27.24 -1.13 -14.18
CA ALA A 253 -28.23 -1.25 -15.27
C ALA A 253 -28.19 -2.61 -16.01
N GLU A 254 -27.50 -3.66 -15.45
CA GLU A 254 -27.56 -5.03 -15.99
C GLU A 254 -28.17 -6.02 -15.01
#